data_1c14a7d987f31da47558f891a9400273
#
_entry.id   1c14a7d987f31da47558f891a9400273
#
_cell.length_a   1.000
_cell.length_b   1.000
_cell.length_c   1.000
_cell.angle_alpha   90.00
_cell.angle_beta   90.00
_cell.angle_gamma   90.00
#
_symmetry.space_group_name_H-M   'P 1'
#
loop_
_entity.id
_entity.type
_entity.pdbx_description
1 polymer ?
#
loop_
_entity_poly.entity_id
_entity_poly.type
_entity_poly.pdbx_seq_one_letter_code
_entity_poly.pdbx_strand_id
1 'polypeptide(L)'
;MTQAISDPKQASAALAELFETHSHVVFFGGAGVSTASGIPDFRSVDGLYHQRFSYPPEIMLSHSFYEAHPAEFFDFYRTKMIAPNAKPNHCHAKLAELERAGKLDAVVTQNIDGLHQMAGSQRVFELHGSVHRNIC
;
A
#
# COMPACT_ATOMS: atom_id res chain seq x y z
N MET A 1 23.49 -5.87 8.65
CA MET A 1 23.07 -4.56 9.25
C MET A 1 22.32 -3.79 8.20
N THR A 2 21.06 -3.45 8.49
CA THR A 2 20.23 -2.64 7.60
C THR A 2 20.65 -1.19 7.76
N GLN A 3 21.25 -0.59 6.74
CA GLN A 3 21.59 0.83 6.73
C GLN A 3 20.39 1.61 6.21
N ALA A 4 19.87 2.55 7.00
CA ALA A 4 18.82 3.45 6.54
C ALA A 4 19.45 4.52 5.64
N ILE A 5 18.95 4.64 4.41
CA ILE A 5 19.38 5.66 3.44
C ILE A 5 18.28 6.71 3.35
N SER A 6 18.58 7.94 3.75
CA SER A 6 17.64 9.07 3.75
C SER A 6 17.78 9.99 2.51
N ASP A 7 18.95 9.99 1.86
CA ASP A 7 19.15 10.77 0.64
C ASP A 7 18.54 10.05 -0.58
N PRO A 8 17.60 10.68 -1.32
CA PRO A 8 16.95 10.07 -2.48
C PRO A 8 17.90 9.64 -3.60
N LYS A 9 19.01 10.37 -3.81
CA LYS A 9 20.00 10.00 -4.84
C LYS A 9 20.77 8.75 -4.46
N GLN A 10 21.18 8.66 -3.20
CA GLN A 10 21.84 7.46 -2.67
C GLN A 10 20.90 6.27 -2.66
N ALA A 11 19.64 6.47 -2.28
CA ALA A 11 18.61 5.42 -2.31
C ALA A 11 18.38 4.90 -3.74
N SER A 12 18.31 5.79 -4.73
CA SER A 12 18.18 5.42 -6.14
C SER A 12 19.37 4.61 -6.65
N ALA A 13 20.59 5.02 -6.31
CA ALA A 13 21.81 4.30 -6.69
C ALA A 13 21.87 2.91 -6.04
N ALA A 14 21.56 2.82 -4.74
CA ALA A 14 21.53 1.55 -4.02
C ALA A 14 20.46 0.58 -4.56
N LEU A 15 19.29 1.09 -4.94
CA LEU A 15 18.25 0.27 -5.60
C LEU A 15 18.70 -0.20 -6.97
N ALA A 16 19.36 0.62 -7.78
CA ALA A 16 19.88 0.22 -9.08
C ALA A 16 20.90 -0.91 -8.93
N GLU A 17 21.88 -0.77 -8.03
CA GLU A 17 22.86 -1.80 -7.71
C GLU A 17 22.22 -3.09 -7.24
N LEU A 18 21.16 -3.01 -6.39
CA LEU A 18 20.43 -4.18 -5.93
C LEU A 18 19.81 -4.94 -7.10
N PHE A 19 19.17 -4.26 -8.05
CA PHE A 19 18.57 -4.89 -9.23
C PHE A 19 19.60 -5.40 -10.25
N GLU A 20 20.84 -4.91 -10.22
CA GLU A 20 21.94 -5.41 -11.06
C GLU A 20 22.59 -6.66 -10.47
N THR A 21 22.71 -6.72 -9.14
CA THR A 21 23.49 -7.75 -8.44
C THR A 21 22.66 -8.94 -7.97
N HIS A 22 21.32 -8.79 -7.87
CA HIS A 22 20.41 -9.83 -7.38
C HIS A 22 19.46 -10.31 -8.48
N SER A 23 19.29 -11.62 -8.57
CA SER A 23 18.39 -12.28 -9.54
C SER A 23 16.97 -12.48 -9.01
N HIS A 24 16.78 -12.42 -7.67
CA HIS A 24 15.49 -12.61 -7.01
C HIS A 24 15.22 -11.43 -6.08
N VAL A 25 14.35 -10.54 -6.51
CA VAL A 25 13.96 -9.34 -5.77
C VAL A 25 12.46 -9.36 -5.53
N VAL A 26 12.04 -9.13 -4.30
CA VAL A 26 10.64 -8.96 -3.92
C VAL A 26 10.47 -7.57 -3.31
N PHE A 27 9.45 -6.85 -3.76
CA PHE A 27 9.06 -5.59 -3.14
C PHE A 27 8.07 -5.85 -2.00
N PHE A 28 8.31 -5.22 -0.85
CA PHE A 28 7.37 -5.20 0.27
C PHE A 28 6.96 -3.76 0.58
N GLY A 29 5.67 -3.47 0.50
CA GLY A 29 5.16 -2.12 0.64
C GLY A 29 3.91 -1.99 1.51
N GLY A 30 3.68 -0.77 1.98
CA GLY A 30 2.51 -0.38 2.78
C GLY A 30 1.91 0.94 2.30
N ALA A 31 1.07 1.57 3.12
CA ALA A 31 0.26 2.73 2.77
C ALA A 31 1.06 3.93 2.21
N GLY A 32 2.31 4.11 2.62
CA GLY A 32 3.19 5.17 2.10
C GLY A 32 3.42 5.09 0.58
N VAL A 33 3.26 3.91 -0.04
CA VAL A 33 3.36 3.77 -1.51
C VAL A 33 2.22 4.50 -2.22
N SER A 34 1.04 4.58 -1.61
CA SER A 34 -0.18 5.14 -2.22
C SER A 34 -0.45 6.61 -1.86
N THR A 35 0.40 7.25 -1.05
CA THR A 35 0.23 8.67 -0.68
C THR A 35 0.30 9.60 -1.88
N ALA A 36 1.22 9.35 -2.82
CA ALA A 36 1.29 10.08 -4.09
C ALA A 36 0.11 9.79 -5.05
N SER A 37 -0.76 8.84 -4.71
CA SER A 37 -2.02 8.53 -5.40
C SER A 37 -3.23 9.19 -4.73
N GLY A 38 -3.01 10.02 -3.69
CA GLY A 38 -4.06 10.70 -2.95
C GLY A 38 -4.71 9.86 -1.84
N ILE A 39 -4.16 8.68 -1.51
CA ILE A 39 -4.63 7.85 -0.40
C ILE A 39 -3.73 8.16 0.81
N PRO A 40 -4.27 8.74 1.90
CA PRO A 40 -3.47 9.02 3.09
C PRO A 40 -2.96 7.73 3.73
N ASP A 41 -1.74 7.76 4.23
CA ASP A 41 -1.26 6.69 5.09
C ASP A 41 -1.84 6.80 6.51
N PHE A 42 -1.41 5.93 7.42
CA PHE A 42 -1.93 5.92 8.79
C PHE A 42 -1.16 6.84 9.74
N ARG A 43 0.15 7.00 9.57
CA ARG A 43 1.07 7.51 10.59
C ARG A 43 1.75 8.83 10.26
N SER A 44 1.78 9.26 8.98
CA SER A 44 2.34 10.56 8.61
C SER A 44 1.55 11.71 9.22
N VAL A 45 2.07 12.93 9.15
CA VAL A 45 1.44 14.13 9.73
C VAL A 45 0.00 14.31 9.23
N ASP A 46 -0.27 13.98 7.96
CA ASP A 46 -1.59 14.03 7.34
C ASP A 46 -2.32 12.67 7.35
N GLY A 47 -1.76 11.68 8.04
CA GLY A 47 -2.26 10.31 8.11
C GLY A 47 -3.55 10.17 8.91
N LEU A 48 -4.22 9.02 8.75
CA LEU A 48 -5.50 8.76 9.39
C LEU A 48 -5.45 8.85 10.92
N TYR A 49 -4.31 8.48 11.55
CA TYR A 49 -4.17 8.51 13.01
C TYR A 49 -4.12 9.94 13.59
N HIS A 50 -3.86 10.94 12.78
CA HIS A 50 -3.88 12.35 13.20
C HIS A 50 -5.23 13.04 12.96
N GLN A 51 -6.19 12.36 12.31
CA GLN A 51 -7.54 12.87 12.13
C GLN A 51 -8.42 12.58 13.38
N ARG A 52 -9.44 13.39 13.59
CA ARG A 52 -10.38 13.20 14.73
C ARG A 52 -11.53 12.30 14.30
N PHE A 53 -11.68 11.18 15.01
CA PHE A 53 -12.79 10.24 14.88
C PHE A 53 -13.42 9.97 16.26
N SER A 54 -14.60 9.35 16.27
CA SER A 54 -15.26 8.92 17.51
C SER A 54 -14.48 7.85 18.26
N TYR A 55 -13.74 7.03 17.52
CA TYR A 55 -12.83 6.00 18.05
C TYR A 55 -11.51 6.06 17.28
N PRO A 56 -10.39 5.60 17.85
CA PRO A 56 -9.12 5.47 17.12
C PRO A 56 -9.29 4.60 15.86
N PRO A 57 -8.68 4.99 14.71
CA PRO A 57 -8.82 4.25 13.46
C PRO A 57 -8.45 2.77 13.55
N GLU A 58 -7.44 2.41 14.35
CA GLU A 58 -7.05 1.01 14.58
C GLU A 58 -8.13 0.20 15.31
N ILE A 59 -8.95 0.85 16.15
CA ILE A 59 -10.10 0.21 16.78
C ILE A 59 -11.23 0.09 15.76
N MET A 60 -11.53 1.15 15.00
CA MET A 60 -12.59 1.17 13.99
C MET A 60 -12.38 0.14 12.89
N LEU A 61 -11.12 -0.22 12.58
CA LEU A 61 -10.76 -1.25 11.59
C LEU A 61 -10.63 -2.66 12.18
N SER A 62 -10.89 -2.84 13.49
CA SER A 62 -10.83 -4.16 14.11
C SER A 62 -12.07 -5.01 13.79
N HIS A 63 -11.89 -6.35 13.76
CA HIS A 63 -13.00 -7.29 13.59
C HIS A 63 -14.04 -7.16 14.71
N SER A 64 -13.61 -6.99 15.96
CA SER A 64 -14.53 -6.82 17.09
C SER A 64 -15.36 -5.54 16.99
N PHE A 65 -14.80 -4.46 16.45
CA PHE A 65 -15.57 -3.23 16.21
C PHE A 65 -16.60 -3.44 15.09
N TYR A 66 -16.20 -4.12 14.01
CA TYR A 66 -17.12 -4.48 12.94
C TYR A 66 -18.33 -5.29 13.44
N GLU A 67 -18.12 -6.27 14.33
CA GLU A 67 -19.19 -7.07 14.90
C GLU A 67 -20.11 -6.26 15.84
N ALA A 68 -19.53 -5.40 16.68
CA ALA A 68 -20.26 -4.63 17.68
C ALA A 68 -20.94 -3.37 17.11
N HIS A 69 -20.33 -2.74 16.11
CA HIS A 69 -20.71 -1.45 15.53
C HIS A 69 -20.69 -1.45 14.00
N PRO A 70 -21.46 -2.32 13.33
CA PRO A 70 -21.37 -2.48 11.87
C PRO A 70 -21.71 -1.20 11.09
N ALA A 71 -22.64 -0.37 11.58
CA ALA A 71 -23.03 0.84 10.89
C ALA A 71 -21.87 1.86 10.85
N GLU A 72 -21.23 2.11 12.01
CA GLU A 72 -20.09 3.01 12.15
C GLU A 72 -18.85 2.48 11.42
N PHE A 73 -18.62 1.15 11.47
CA PHE A 73 -17.56 0.50 10.71
C PHE A 73 -17.71 0.76 9.20
N PHE A 74 -18.89 0.51 8.64
CA PHE A 74 -19.13 0.69 7.21
C PHE A 74 -19.15 2.16 6.79
N ASP A 75 -19.54 3.06 7.66
CA ASP A 75 -19.44 4.50 7.37
C ASP A 75 -17.96 4.94 7.27
N PHE A 76 -17.15 4.56 8.25
CA PHE A 76 -15.70 4.78 8.19
C PHE A 76 -15.06 4.10 6.98
N TYR A 77 -15.38 2.84 6.72
CA TYR A 77 -14.84 2.07 5.61
C TYR A 77 -15.14 2.74 4.26
N ARG A 78 -16.39 3.13 4.01
CA ARG A 78 -16.79 3.81 2.75
C ARG A 78 -16.12 5.16 2.58
N THR A 79 -15.99 5.92 3.67
CA THR A 79 -15.50 7.31 3.60
C THR A 79 -13.99 7.43 3.60
N LYS A 80 -13.27 6.44 4.18
CA LYS A 80 -11.83 6.52 4.42
C LYS A 80 -11.02 5.42 3.74
N MET A 81 -11.60 4.23 3.52
CA MET A 81 -10.86 3.09 2.99
C MET A 81 -11.09 2.88 1.50
N ILE A 82 -12.18 3.39 0.94
CA ILE A 82 -12.48 3.29 -0.49
C ILE A 82 -12.08 4.58 -1.19
N ALA A 83 -11.17 4.48 -2.15
CA ALA A 83 -10.66 5.61 -2.96
C ALA A 83 -10.90 5.34 -4.46
N PRO A 84 -12.15 5.46 -4.96
CA PRO A 84 -12.53 5.01 -6.29
C PRO A 84 -11.87 5.78 -7.43
N ASN A 85 -11.38 6.99 -7.16
CA ASN A 85 -10.73 7.85 -8.14
C ASN A 85 -9.20 7.80 -8.08
N ALA A 86 -8.62 7.04 -7.14
CA ALA A 86 -7.18 6.90 -7.02
C ALA A 86 -6.62 6.18 -8.25
N LYS A 87 -5.45 6.64 -8.70
CA LYS A 87 -4.74 6.05 -9.83
C LYS A 87 -3.33 5.66 -9.43
N PRO A 88 -2.75 4.63 -10.06
CA PRO A 88 -1.37 4.28 -9.83
C PRO A 88 -0.44 5.50 -10.02
N ASN A 89 0.52 5.63 -9.13
CA ASN A 89 1.58 6.62 -9.24
C ASN A 89 2.86 6.02 -9.86
N HIS A 90 3.90 6.81 -9.95
CA HIS A 90 5.17 6.39 -10.55
C HIS A 90 5.81 5.17 -9.87
N CYS A 91 5.64 5.00 -8.55
CA CYS A 91 6.15 3.83 -7.84
C CYS A 91 5.47 2.55 -8.33
N HIS A 92 4.12 2.54 -8.39
CA HIS A 92 3.36 1.40 -8.91
C HIS A 92 3.74 1.07 -10.35
N ALA A 93 3.84 2.09 -11.21
CA ALA A 93 4.22 1.92 -12.62
C ALA A 93 5.63 1.33 -12.77
N LYS A 94 6.59 1.81 -11.96
CA LYS A 94 7.97 1.32 -11.99
C LYS A 94 8.09 -0.12 -11.50
N LEU A 95 7.36 -0.51 -10.48
CA LEU A 95 7.32 -1.90 -10.01
C LEU A 95 6.78 -2.85 -11.09
N ALA A 96 5.70 -2.46 -11.76
CA ALA A 96 5.15 -3.23 -12.88
C ALA A 96 6.12 -3.32 -14.07
N GLU A 97 6.89 -2.27 -14.35
CA GLU A 97 7.96 -2.27 -15.37
C GLU A 97 9.07 -3.24 -14.99
N LEU A 98 9.54 -3.21 -13.74
CA LEU A 98 10.60 -4.12 -13.25
C LEU A 98 10.15 -5.59 -13.27
N GLU A 99 8.89 -5.87 -12.94
CA GLU A 99 8.31 -7.21 -13.03
C GLU A 99 8.30 -7.70 -14.48
N ARG A 100 7.83 -6.87 -15.43
CA ARG A 100 7.85 -7.22 -16.87
C ARG A 100 9.26 -7.43 -17.42
N ALA A 101 10.25 -6.71 -16.87
CA ALA A 101 11.64 -6.88 -17.23
C ALA A 101 12.31 -8.10 -16.58
N GLY A 102 11.59 -8.88 -15.76
CA GLY A 102 12.12 -10.03 -15.04
C GLY A 102 13.10 -9.64 -13.93
N LYS A 103 13.05 -8.40 -13.46
CA LYS A 103 13.90 -7.86 -12.37
C LYS A 103 13.22 -7.89 -11.02
N LEU A 104 11.91 -8.04 -10.98
CA LEU A 104 11.13 -8.13 -9.76
C LEU A 104 10.26 -9.39 -9.82
N ASP A 105 10.40 -10.27 -8.83
CA ASP A 105 9.66 -11.53 -8.77
C ASP A 105 8.21 -11.35 -8.32
N ALA A 106 7.97 -10.44 -7.38
CA ALA A 106 6.65 -10.21 -6.82
C ALA A 106 6.55 -8.87 -6.06
N VAL A 107 5.32 -8.40 -5.92
CA VAL A 107 4.92 -7.34 -5.00
C VAL A 107 4.16 -7.98 -3.83
N VAL A 108 4.65 -7.78 -2.61
CA VAL A 108 3.94 -8.10 -1.36
C VAL A 108 3.47 -6.78 -0.76
N THR A 109 2.17 -6.62 -0.57
CA THR A 109 1.61 -5.35 -0.11
C THR A 109 0.66 -5.53 1.08
N GLN A 110 0.69 -4.57 2.00
CA GLN A 110 -0.31 -4.41 3.05
C GLN A 110 -1.52 -3.59 2.56
N ASN A 111 -1.42 -2.97 1.38
CA ASN A 111 -2.47 -2.14 0.84
C ASN A 111 -3.62 -2.98 0.27
N ILE A 112 -4.82 -2.42 0.36
CA ILE A 112 -6.07 -3.03 -0.10
C ILE A 112 -6.66 -2.32 -1.32
N ASP A 113 -5.93 -1.34 -1.89
CA ASP A 113 -6.40 -0.38 -2.90
C ASP A 113 -6.38 -0.91 -4.34
N GLY A 114 -5.67 -2.01 -4.62
CA GLY A 114 -5.55 -2.61 -5.94
C GLY A 114 -4.70 -1.82 -6.94
N LEU A 115 -3.97 -0.78 -6.51
CA LEU A 115 -3.21 0.09 -7.43
C LEU A 115 -2.02 -0.60 -8.09
N HIS A 116 -1.43 -1.62 -7.45
CA HIS A 116 -0.37 -2.42 -8.06
C HIS A 116 -0.90 -3.21 -9.27
N GLN A 117 -2.04 -3.86 -9.13
CA GLN A 117 -2.70 -4.59 -10.22
C GLN A 117 -3.15 -3.62 -11.32
N MET A 118 -3.68 -2.46 -10.95
CA MET A 118 -4.08 -1.43 -11.90
C MET A 118 -2.89 -0.87 -12.70
N ALA A 119 -1.69 -0.82 -12.10
CA ALA A 119 -0.45 -0.45 -12.78
C ALA A 119 0.07 -1.52 -13.74
N GLY A 120 -0.45 -2.75 -13.65
CA GLY A 120 -0.07 -3.88 -14.49
C GLY A 120 0.83 -4.91 -13.83
N SER A 121 1.07 -4.84 -12.51
CA SER A 121 1.74 -5.93 -11.78
C SER A 121 0.87 -7.18 -11.77
N GLN A 122 1.47 -8.34 -12.03
CA GLN A 122 0.77 -9.63 -12.15
C GLN A 122 0.88 -10.48 -10.88
N ARG A 123 2.03 -10.44 -10.22
CA ARG A 123 2.30 -11.23 -9.02
C ARG A 123 2.22 -10.36 -7.78
N VAL A 124 0.99 -10.05 -7.37
CA VAL A 124 0.70 -9.20 -6.20
C VAL A 124 0.08 -10.04 -5.10
N PHE A 125 0.69 -10.01 -3.91
CA PHE A 125 0.22 -10.68 -2.70
C PHE A 125 -0.31 -9.62 -1.72
N GLU A 126 -1.64 -9.56 -1.58
CA GLU A 126 -2.35 -8.62 -0.71
C GLU A 126 -2.54 -9.25 0.68
N LEU A 127 -1.71 -8.86 1.64
CA LEU A 127 -1.68 -9.47 2.99
C LEU A 127 -2.92 -9.14 3.83
N HIS A 128 -3.58 -8.03 3.56
CA HIS A 128 -4.77 -7.56 4.28
C HIS A 128 -6.06 -7.65 3.45
N GLY A 129 -6.02 -8.42 2.36
CA GLY A 129 -7.17 -8.53 1.44
C GLY A 129 -7.28 -7.36 0.47
N SER A 130 -8.49 -7.09 -0.03
CA SER A 130 -8.74 -6.07 -1.06
C SER A 130 -10.13 -5.48 -0.92
N VAL A 131 -10.28 -4.18 -1.17
CA VAL A 131 -11.59 -3.52 -1.27
C VAL A 131 -12.38 -3.96 -2.52
N HIS A 132 -11.72 -4.61 -3.47
CA HIS A 132 -12.32 -5.06 -4.73
C HIS A 132 -12.84 -6.50 -4.69
N ARG A 133 -12.61 -7.23 -3.59
CA ARG A 133 -13.08 -8.62 -3.42
C ARG A 133 -13.92 -8.72 -2.16
N ASN A 134 -15.20 -9.03 -2.35
CA ASN A 134 -16.16 -9.18 -1.26
C ASN A 134 -16.74 -10.59 -1.31
N ILE A 135 -16.88 -11.20 -0.13
CA ILE A 135 -17.46 -12.54 0.04
C ILE A 135 -18.72 -12.39 0.91
N CYS A 136 -19.82 -12.92 0.41
CA CYS A 136 -21.04 -13.03 1.22
C CYS A 136 -20.93 -14.19 2.22
#